data_d5b63536438778ed3ca5a02d95b10566
#
_entry.id   d5b63536438778ed3ca5a02d95b10566
#
_cell.length_a   1.000
_cell.length_b   1.000
_cell.length_c   1.000
_cell.angle_alpha   90.00
_cell.angle_beta   90.00
_cell.angle_gamma   90.00
#
_symmetry.space_group_name_H-M   'P 1'
#
loop_
_entity.id
_entity.type
_entity.pdbx_description
1 polymer ?
#
loop_
_entity_poly.entity_id
_entity_poly.type
_entity_poly.pdbx_seq_one_letter_code
_entity_poly.pdbx_strand_id
1 'polypeptide(L)'
;MALNIVSPGPLTTVQDFGRHGHQAEGYPECGACDKYALALANLLCGNGDCPHVAGLEYTLCGPTVRAADYTLVALTGGTVLPTVNGKRVPIFEPLLLAPGDTL
;
A
#
# COMPACT_ATOMS: atom_id res chain seq x y z
N MET A 1 -6.15 0.15 13.67
CA MET A 1 -5.89 -0.56 12.41
C MET A 1 -4.44 -1.00 12.38
N ALA A 2 -4.19 -2.27 12.13
CA ALA A 2 -2.83 -2.77 12.01
C ALA A 2 -2.76 -3.94 11.04
N LEU A 3 -1.70 -3.98 10.25
CA LEU A 3 -1.38 -5.09 9.36
C LEU A 3 -0.09 -5.72 9.84
N ASN A 4 -0.10 -7.04 10.03
CA ASN A 4 1.09 -7.80 10.35
C ASN A 4 1.64 -8.39 9.06
N ILE A 5 2.94 -8.18 8.81
CA ILE A 5 3.61 -8.76 7.66
C ILE A 5 3.90 -10.22 7.96
N VAL A 6 3.22 -11.13 7.27
CA VAL A 6 3.46 -12.57 7.40
C VAL A 6 4.64 -12.98 6.53
N SER A 7 4.67 -12.48 5.28
CA SER A 7 5.76 -12.69 4.35
C SER A 7 5.95 -11.42 3.52
N PRO A 8 7.15 -10.82 3.49
CA PRO A 8 7.34 -9.54 2.83
C PRO A 8 7.42 -9.62 1.29
N GLY A 9 7.53 -10.82 0.72
CA GLY A 9 7.80 -10.97 -0.71
C GLY A 9 9.23 -10.55 -1.08
N PRO A 10 9.55 -10.46 -2.39
CA PRO A 10 10.90 -10.13 -2.85
C PRO A 10 11.36 -8.72 -2.46
N LEU A 11 10.46 -7.74 -2.56
CA LEU A 11 10.76 -6.36 -2.21
C LEU A 11 9.47 -5.64 -1.83
N THR A 12 9.32 -5.35 -0.56
CA THR A 12 8.19 -4.59 -0.02
C THR A 12 8.74 -3.50 0.91
N THR A 13 8.36 -2.27 0.66
CA THR A 13 8.82 -1.11 1.44
C THR A 13 7.65 -0.21 1.79
N VAL A 14 7.82 0.59 2.84
CA VAL A 14 6.87 1.66 3.18
C VAL A 14 7.32 2.91 2.42
N GLN A 15 6.43 3.47 1.61
CA GLN A 15 6.73 4.65 0.80
C GLN A 15 5.64 5.70 0.95
N ASP A 16 6.04 6.94 0.79
CA ASP A 16 5.14 8.09 0.75
C ASP A 16 5.36 8.90 -0.55
N PHE A 17 4.96 10.17 -0.58
CA PHE A 17 5.13 11.01 -1.76
C PHE A 17 6.54 11.60 -1.92
N GLY A 18 7.46 11.26 -1.01
CA GLY A 18 8.85 11.70 -1.09
C GLY A 18 9.13 12.99 -0.35
N ARG A 19 10.39 13.42 -0.43
CA ARG A 19 10.88 14.65 0.19
C ARG A 19 10.92 15.75 -0.85
N HIS A 20 10.22 16.84 -0.59
CA HIS A 20 10.17 17.98 -1.52
C HIS A 20 10.91 19.18 -0.92
N GLY A 21 11.55 19.95 -1.79
CA GLY A 21 12.21 21.21 -1.40
C GLY A 21 13.60 21.09 -0.82
N HIS A 22 14.21 19.90 -0.81
CA HIS A 22 15.52 19.65 -0.22
C HIS A 22 16.59 19.22 -1.24
N GLN A 23 16.30 19.23 -2.54
CA GLN A 23 17.25 18.80 -3.57
C GLN A 23 18.48 19.68 -3.61
N ALA A 24 18.34 20.99 -3.36
CA ALA A 24 19.47 21.92 -3.29
C ALA A 24 20.45 21.60 -2.16
N GLU A 25 20.01 20.87 -1.15
CA GLU A 25 20.82 20.42 0.00
C GLU A 25 21.42 19.03 -0.22
N GLY A 26 21.24 18.44 -1.40
CA GLY A 26 21.73 17.11 -1.71
C GLY A 26 20.81 15.96 -1.34
N TYR A 27 19.58 16.23 -0.90
CA TYR A 27 18.61 15.20 -0.57
C TYR A 27 17.73 14.89 -1.77
N PRO A 28 17.72 13.65 -2.31
CA PRO A 28 16.80 13.27 -3.38
C PRO A 28 15.37 13.24 -2.88
N GLU A 29 14.43 13.42 -3.81
CA GLU A 29 13.01 13.40 -3.48
C GLU A 29 12.58 12.04 -2.91
N CYS A 30 13.01 10.93 -3.51
CA CYS A 30 12.62 9.57 -3.13
C CYS A 30 11.09 9.37 -3.16
N GLY A 31 10.58 8.46 -2.35
CA GLY A 31 9.16 8.16 -2.28
C GLY A 31 8.73 7.05 -3.24
N ALA A 32 7.44 6.87 -3.38
CA ALA A 32 6.85 5.83 -4.21
C ALA A 32 7.25 5.96 -5.68
N CYS A 33 7.48 4.83 -6.34
CA CYS A 33 7.76 4.82 -7.78
C CYS A 33 6.54 5.28 -8.59
N ASP A 34 5.35 4.84 -8.21
CA ASP A 34 4.09 5.24 -8.84
C ASP A 34 3.27 6.07 -7.85
N LYS A 35 3.51 7.38 -7.87
CA LYS A 35 2.82 8.30 -6.97
C LYS A 35 1.33 8.42 -7.28
N TYR A 36 0.93 8.24 -8.53
CA TYR A 36 -0.48 8.22 -8.90
C TYR A 36 -1.20 7.03 -8.27
N ALA A 37 -0.61 5.84 -8.33
CA ALA A 37 -1.18 4.67 -7.70
C ALA A 37 -1.29 4.82 -6.18
N LEU A 38 -0.28 5.40 -5.54
CA LEU A 38 -0.32 5.69 -4.10
C LEU A 38 -1.45 6.68 -3.76
N ALA A 39 -1.58 7.75 -4.53
CA ALA A 39 -2.65 8.72 -4.32
C ALA A 39 -4.03 8.08 -4.48
N LEU A 40 -4.22 7.25 -5.50
CA LEU A 40 -5.48 6.56 -5.74
C LEU A 40 -5.81 5.59 -4.60
N ALA A 41 -4.83 4.82 -4.12
CA ALA A 41 -5.04 3.92 -2.99
C ALA A 41 -5.48 4.69 -1.74
N ASN A 42 -4.85 5.83 -1.46
CA ASN A 42 -5.21 6.67 -0.32
C ASN A 42 -6.63 7.25 -0.47
N LEU A 43 -7.01 7.68 -1.66
CA LEU A 43 -8.38 8.15 -1.91
C LEU A 43 -9.40 7.04 -1.67
N LEU A 44 -9.14 5.85 -2.16
CA LEU A 44 -10.03 4.69 -1.99
C LEU A 44 -10.19 4.30 -0.51
N CYS A 45 -9.15 4.47 0.28
CA CYS A 45 -9.18 4.22 1.72
C CYS A 45 -9.75 5.39 2.54
N GLY A 46 -10.11 6.49 1.89
CA GLY A 46 -10.66 7.65 2.59
C GLY A 46 -9.62 8.55 3.25
N ASN A 47 -8.34 8.42 2.88
CA ASN A 47 -7.26 9.25 3.43
C ASN A 47 -7.14 10.62 2.75
N GLY A 48 -7.87 10.85 1.65
CA GLY A 48 -7.83 12.10 0.93
C GLY A 48 -6.48 12.37 0.27
N ASP A 49 -6.16 13.64 0.11
CA ASP A 49 -4.92 14.11 -0.54
C ASP A 49 -3.80 14.36 0.46
N CYS A 50 -3.80 13.70 1.60
CA CYS A 50 -2.77 13.92 2.60
C CYS A 50 -1.41 13.44 2.09
N PRO A 51 -0.42 14.33 1.89
CA PRO A 51 0.87 13.94 1.31
C PRO A 51 1.77 13.16 2.28
N HIS A 52 1.34 13.02 3.51
CA HIS A 52 2.11 12.33 4.56
C HIS A 52 1.63 10.92 4.82
N VAL A 53 0.58 10.46 4.14
CA VAL A 53 0.08 9.10 4.31
C VAL A 53 0.90 8.15 3.45
N ALA A 54 1.63 7.26 4.13
CA ALA A 54 2.44 6.24 3.48
C ALA A 54 1.62 5.01 3.11
N GLY A 55 2.11 4.24 2.16
CA GLY A 55 1.56 2.95 1.79
C GLY A 55 2.65 1.90 1.69
N LEU A 56 2.26 0.66 1.49
CA LEU A 56 3.18 -0.41 1.16
C LEU A 56 3.38 -0.46 -0.35
N GLU A 57 4.63 -0.40 -0.77
CA GLU A 57 5.02 -0.58 -2.17
C GLU A 57 5.73 -1.91 -2.31
N TYR A 58 5.35 -2.70 -3.29
CA TYR A 58 6.00 -3.97 -3.56
C TYR A 58 6.32 -4.12 -5.04
N THR A 59 7.32 -4.94 -5.31
CA THR A 59 7.82 -5.22 -6.66
C THR A 59 7.74 -6.73 -6.93
N LEU A 60 7.26 -7.11 -8.11
CA LEU A 60 7.07 -8.48 -8.59
C LEU A 60 5.93 -9.20 -7.87
N CYS A 61 6.17 -9.73 -6.70
CA CYS A 61 5.16 -10.41 -5.89
C CYS A 61 4.87 -9.58 -4.65
N GLY A 62 3.59 -9.47 -4.30
CA GLY A 62 3.19 -8.75 -3.11
C GLY A 62 3.49 -9.50 -1.82
N PRO A 63 3.42 -8.78 -0.70
CA PRO A 63 3.56 -9.41 0.60
C PRO A 63 2.31 -10.20 0.97
N THR A 64 2.44 -11.08 1.95
CA THR A 64 1.30 -11.65 2.65
C THR A 64 1.14 -10.88 3.96
N VAL A 65 -0.02 -10.31 4.16
CA VAL A 65 -0.32 -9.52 5.36
C VAL A 65 -1.57 -10.07 6.04
N ARG A 66 -1.63 -9.92 7.35
CA ARG A 66 -2.78 -10.32 8.16
C ARG A 66 -3.29 -9.11 8.93
N ALA A 67 -4.59 -8.86 8.84
CA ALA A 67 -5.20 -7.80 9.60
C ALA A 67 -5.30 -8.21 11.08
N ALA A 68 -4.80 -7.34 11.96
CA ALA A 68 -4.93 -7.53 13.39
C ALA A 68 -6.27 -7.00 13.92
N ASP A 69 -6.92 -6.14 13.14
CA ASP A 69 -8.16 -5.46 13.47
C ASP A 69 -8.88 -5.15 12.17
N TYR A 70 -10.09 -4.59 12.24
CA TYR A 70 -10.77 -4.11 11.04
C TYR A 70 -9.91 -3.07 10.33
N THR A 71 -9.57 -3.32 9.09
CA THR A 71 -8.64 -2.49 8.33
C THR A 71 -9.16 -2.31 6.91
N LEU A 72 -9.25 -1.06 6.46
CA LEU A 72 -9.59 -0.74 5.09
C LEU A 72 -8.31 -0.63 4.27
N VAL A 73 -8.25 -1.39 3.18
CA VAL A 73 -7.10 -1.39 2.28
C VAL A 73 -7.56 -1.21 0.85
N ALA A 74 -6.65 -0.80 -0.01
CA ALA A 74 -6.85 -0.76 -1.46
C ALA A 74 -5.54 -1.09 -2.15
N LEU A 75 -5.62 -1.88 -3.21
CA LEU A 75 -4.48 -2.21 -4.05
C LEU A 75 -4.61 -1.47 -5.37
N THR A 76 -3.55 -0.81 -5.77
CA THR A 76 -3.48 -0.05 -7.02
C THR A 76 -2.15 -0.27 -7.71
N GLY A 77 -2.05 0.16 -8.95
CA GLY A 77 -0.81 0.08 -9.73
C GLY A 77 -0.87 -1.00 -10.78
N GLY A 78 0.11 -1.88 -10.79
CA GLY A 78 0.24 -2.92 -11.81
C GLY A 78 -0.81 -4.02 -11.69
N THR A 79 -0.80 -4.93 -12.66
CA THR A 79 -1.71 -6.06 -12.70
C THR A 79 -1.28 -7.10 -11.67
N VAL A 80 -2.15 -7.37 -10.70
CA VAL A 80 -1.96 -8.38 -9.67
C VAL A 80 -3.25 -9.16 -9.46
N LEU A 81 -3.15 -10.33 -8.88
CA LEU A 81 -4.29 -11.20 -8.57
C LEU A 81 -4.33 -11.45 -7.06
N PRO A 82 -4.75 -10.46 -6.27
CA PRO A 82 -4.78 -10.61 -4.82
C PRO A 82 -5.87 -11.56 -4.37
N THR A 83 -5.64 -12.18 -3.22
CA THR A 83 -6.61 -13.05 -2.58
C THR A 83 -6.75 -12.66 -1.11
N VAL A 84 -7.94 -12.85 -0.57
CA VAL A 84 -8.19 -12.77 0.87
C VAL A 84 -8.69 -14.13 1.32
N ASN A 85 -7.96 -14.76 2.24
CA ASN A 85 -8.24 -16.11 2.72
C ASN A 85 -8.41 -17.12 1.58
N GLY A 86 -7.60 -16.98 0.52
CA GLY A 86 -7.63 -17.84 -0.65
C GLY A 86 -8.67 -17.50 -1.72
N LYS A 87 -9.52 -16.51 -1.49
CA LYS A 87 -10.54 -16.07 -2.46
C LYS A 87 -10.05 -14.82 -3.19
N ARG A 88 -10.17 -14.79 -4.50
CA ARG A 88 -9.78 -13.62 -5.30
C ARG A 88 -10.62 -12.40 -4.94
N VAL A 89 -9.96 -11.27 -4.86
CA VAL A 89 -10.57 -9.96 -4.62
C VAL A 89 -10.14 -8.99 -5.71
N PRO A 90 -10.97 -7.96 -6.01
CA PRO A 90 -10.61 -6.98 -7.03
C PRO A 90 -9.52 -6.02 -6.55
N ILE A 91 -8.85 -5.38 -7.52
CA ILE A 91 -7.97 -4.24 -7.28
C ILE A 91 -8.72 -2.95 -7.65
N PHE A 92 -8.15 -1.79 -7.29
CA PHE A 92 -8.73 -0.46 -7.50
C PHE A 92 -10.08 -0.26 -6.81
N GLU A 93 -10.34 -1.02 -5.75
CA GLU A 93 -11.53 -0.88 -4.93
C GLU A 93 -11.15 -0.93 -3.45
N PRO A 94 -11.88 -0.21 -2.59
CA PRO A 94 -11.68 -0.36 -1.16
C PRO A 94 -12.11 -1.75 -0.70
N LEU A 95 -11.30 -2.33 0.18
CA LEU A 95 -11.50 -3.68 0.69
C LEU A 95 -11.40 -3.65 2.21
N LEU A 96 -12.45 -4.09 2.89
CA LEU A 96 -12.45 -4.17 4.34
C LEU A 96 -11.98 -5.55 4.78
N LEU A 97 -10.89 -5.57 5.54
CA LEU A 97 -10.37 -6.78 6.17
C LEU A 97 -10.88 -6.86 7.61
N ALA A 98 -11.43 -8.01 7.98
CA ALA A 98 -11.78 -8.31 9.36
C ALA A 98 -10.54 -8.83 10.12
N PRO A 99 -10.55 -8.79 11.47
CA PRO A 99 -9.44 -9.35 12.23
C PRO A 99 -9.16 -10.81 11.85
N GLY A 100 -7.90 -11.11 11.55
CA GLY A 100 -7.47 -12.45 11.12
C GLY A 100 -7.51 -12.70 9.63
N ASP A 101 -8.11 -11.81 8.83
CA ASP A 101 -8.09 -11.94 7.36
C ASP A 101 -6.66 -11.81 6.84
N THR A 102 -6.30 -12.68 5.92
CA THR A 102 -4.97 -12.73 5.30
C THR A 102 -5.07 -12.36 3.82
N LEU A 103 -4.44 -11.25 3.46
CA LEU A 103 -4.35 -10.72 2.09
C LEU A 103 -3.05 -11.16 1.43
#